data_51fe34c6f28bd7f9e1612c4981992a11
#
_entry.id   51fe34c6f28bd7f9e1612c4981992a11
#
_cell.length_a   1.000
_cell.length_b   1.000
_cell.length_c   1.000
_cell.angle_alpha   90.00
_cell.angle_beta   90.00
_cell.angle_gamma   90.00
#
_symmetry.space_group_name_H-M   'P 1'
#
loop_
_entity.id
_entity.type
_entity.pdbx_description
1 polymer ?
#
loop_
_entity_poly.entity_id
_entity_poly.type
_entity_poly.pdbx_seq_one_letter_code
_entity_poly.pdbx_strand_id
1 'polypeptide(L)'
;MVDRRNLLKAGLVAGILPLGSLASAARAAEPLQIHRAVYDSRFATGRAFAAEAQARGWTTAAIEGDVTQLWYHQLNLRWREGPAPIAGVTQENSLFVLERLAWDAGMRVTTRAALPHEPLVSWLIAPPARRIRA
;
A
#
# COMPACT_ATOMS: atom_id res chain seq x y z
N MET A 1 -6.34 -23.38 1.86
CA MET A 1 -6.13 -23.04 1.67
C MET A 1 -5.66 -22.65 1.90
N VAL A 2 -5.56 -22.49 1.98
CA VAL A 2 -5.14 -21.98 1.95
C VAL A 2 -4.96 -21.51 2.05
N ASP A 3 -5.12 -21.45 2.24
CA ASP A 3 -4.91 -20.88 2.23
C ASP A 3 -5.04 -20.24 2.51
N ARG A 4 -5.52 -20.24 2.80
CA ARG A 4 -5.55 -19.63 3.00
C ARG A 4 -5.61 -19.41 3.83
N ARG A 5 -5.64 -19.73 4.15
CA ARG A 5 -5.48 -19.64 4.76
C ARG A 5 -4.85 -19.46 5.43
N ASN A 6 -4.60 -19.64 5.40
CA ASN A 6 -3.95 -19.33 5.73
C ASN A 6 -3.45 -18.72 6.05
N LEU A 7 -3.63 -18.62 6.28
CA LEU A 7 -3.16 -17.89 6.33
C LEU A 7 -3.13 -17.43 6.93
N LEU A 8 -3.45 -17.55 7.17
CA LEU A 8 -3.42 -17.09 7.38
C LEU A 8 -3.16 -17.11 8.16
N LYS A 9 -3.24 -17.39 8.51
CA LYS A 9 -2.87 -17.45 8.78
C LYS A 9 -2.36 -16.96 9.18
N ALA A 10 -2.19 -16.94 9.59
CA ALA A 10 -1.74 -16.36 9.63
C ALA A 10 -1.31 -15.83 9.93
N GLY A 11 -1.22 -15.83 10.18
CA GLY A 11 -1.01 -15.02 10.09
C GLY A 11 -0.68 -14.58 10.56
N LEU A 12 -0.91 -14.77 10.91
CA LEU A 12 -0.67 -14.30 11.00
C LEU A 12 -0.54 -13.77 11.43
N VAL A 13 -0.55 -14.81 11.46
CA VAL A 13 -0.20 -13.78 11.96
C VAL A 13 -0.93 -12.63 11.85
N ALA A 14 -1.06 -12.03 12.73
CA ALA A 14 -1.82 -10.81 12.75
C ALA A 14 -1.31 -9.80 11.74
N GLY A 15 -0.04 -9.77 11.54
CA GLY A 15 0.55 -8.84 10.61
C GLY A 15 0.13 -9.04 9.16
N ILE A 16 -0.52 -10.15 8.89
CA ILE A 16 -0.95 -10.45 7.53
C ILE A 16 -2.24 -9.73 7.17
N LEU A 17 -3.00 -9.32 8.17
CA LEU A 17 -4.29 -8.68 7.91
C LEU A 17 -4.21 -7.49 6.97
N PRO A 18 -3.25 -6.58 7.13
CA PRO A 18 -3.22 -5.43 6.24
C PRO A 18 -3.11 -5.83 4.78
N LEU A 19 -2.27 -6.80 4.48
CA LEU A 19 -2.13 -7.22 3.10
C LEU A 19 -3.41 -7.88 2.59
N GLY A 20 -4.04 -8.69 3.43
CA GLY A 20 -5.31 -9.30 3.05
C GLY A 20 -6.37 -8.27 2.72
N SER A 21 -6.47 -7.22 3.55
CA SER A 21 -7.41 -6.14 3.31
C SER A 21 -7.11 -5.40 2.02
N LEU A 22 -5.82 -5.13 1.76
CA LEU A 22 -5.43 -4.45 0.55
C LEU A 22 -5.73 -5.29 -0.69
N ALA A 23 -5.48 -6.59 -0.61
CA ALA A 23 -5.77 -7.47 -1.74
C ALA A 23 -7.26 -7.51 -2.04
N SER A 24 -8.08 -7.54 -1.01
CA SER A 24 -9.53 -7.52 -1.20
C SER A 24 -10.00 -6.23 -1.82
N ALA A 25 -9.47 -5.10 -1.34
CA ALA A 25 -9.83 -3.81 -1.88
C ALA A 25 -9.42 -3.70 -3.34
N ALA A 26 -8.24 -4.20 -3.67
CA ALA A 26 -7.75 -4.15 -5.04
C ALA A 26 -8.63 -4.97 -5.97
N ARG A 27 -9.04 -6.15 -5.52
CA ARG A 27 -9.93 -6.98 -6.33
C ARG A 27 -11.29 -6.34 -6.54
N ALA A 28 -11.83 -5.74 -5.48
CA ALA A 28 -13.14 -5.10 -5.58
C ALA A 28 -13.10 -3.90 -6.52
N ALA A 29 -11.94 -3.28 -6.66
CA ALA A 29 -11.77 -2.09 -7.49
C ALA A 29 -11.12 -2.42 -8.83
N GLU A 30 -11.36 -3.60 -9.34
CA GLU A 30 -10.82 -3.98 -10.64
C GLU A 30 -11.14 -2.94 -11.71
N PRO A 31 -10.21 -2.61 -12.59
CA PRO A 31 -8.87 -3.19 -12.80
C PRO A 31 -7.77 -2.38 -12.13
N LEU A 32 -7.75 -2.32 -10.84
CA LEU A 32 -6.74 -1.57 -10.11
C LEU A 32 -5.40 -2.29 -10.19
N GLN A 33 -4.37 -1.58 -10.64
CA GLN A 33 -3.02 -2.11 -10.69
C GLN A 33 -2.13 -1.32 -9.74
N ILE A 34 -1.41 -2.02 -8.92
CA ILE A 34 -0.52 -1.40 -7.95
C ILE A 34 0.83 -1.10 -8.59
N HIS A 35 1.16 0.18 -8.66
CA HIS A 35 2.41 0.62 -9.25
C HIS A 35 3.61 0.28 -8.36
N ARG A 36 3.45 0.47 -7.06
CA ARG A 36 4.51 0.16 -6.09
C ARG A 36 3.88 -0.29 -4.79
N ALA A 37 4.53 -1.26 -4.15
CA ALA A 37 4.22 -1.64 -2.77
C ALA A 37 5.31 -1.06 -1.88
N VAL A 38 4.96 -0.07 -1.07
CA VAL A 38 5.91 0.71 -0.29
C VAL A 38 5.98 0.18 1.12
N TYR A 39 7.16 -0.06 1.65
CA TYR A 39 7.28 -0.59 2.99
C TYR A 39 8.44 0.06 3.73
N ASP A 40 8.26 0.22 5.04
CA ASP A 40 9.33 0.72 5.89
C ASP A 40 10.19 -0.47 6.30
N SER A 41 11.40 -0.53 5.79
CA SER A 41 12.25 -1.70 5.94
C SER A 41 12.83 -1.85 7.35
N ARG A 42 12.66 -0.84 8.20
CA ARG A 42 13.12 -0.93 9.58
C ARG A 42 12.26 -1.85 10.42
N PHE A 43 11.06 -2.19 9.96
CA PHE A 43 10.10 -2.98 10.73
C PHE A 43 9.89 -4.34 10.08
N ALA A 44 9.87 -5.38 10.92
CA ALA A 44 9.66 -6.74 10.42
C ALA A 44 8.34 -6.87 9.69
N THR A 45 7.29 -6.21 10.18
CA THR A 45 5.98 -6.26 9.53
C THR A 45 6.04 -5.62 8.15
N GLY A 46 6.79 -4.55 8.00
CA GLY A 46 6.98 -3.94 6.68
C GLY A 46 7.68 -4.89 5.72
N ARG A 47 8.73 -5.55 6.19
CA ARG A 47 9.45 -6.51 5.35
C ARG A 47 8.58 -7.71 4.99
N ALA A 48 7.72 -8.16 5.91
CA ALA A 48 6.79 -9.26 5.62
C ALA A 48 5.77 -8.85 4.56
N PHE A 49 5.27 -7.63 4.65
CA PHE A 49 4.38 -7.10 3.61
C PHE A 49 5.09 -7.11 2.25
N ALA A 50 6.35 -6.69 2.21
CA ALA A 50 7.10 -6.66 0.96
C ALA A 50 7.23 -8.05 0.36
N ALA A 51 7.50 -9.07 1.18
CA ALA A 51 7.61 -10.44 0.69
C ALA A 51 6.29 -10.91 0.08
N GLU A 52 5.19 -10.61 0.74
CA GLU A 52 3.87 -10.96 0.21
C GLU A 52 3.56 -10.22 -1.08
N ALA A 53 3.93 -8.95 -1.14
CA ALA A 53 3.71 -8.15 -2.34
C ALA A 53 4.49 -8.71 -3.52
N GLN A 54 5.74 -9.11 -3.28
CA GLN A 54 6.55 -9.70 -4.33
C GLN A 54 5.96 -11.02 -4.80
N ALA A 55 5.42 -11.81 -3.89
CA ALA A 55 4.79 -13.06 -4.25
C ALA A 55 3.56 -12.83 -5.14
N ARG A 56 2.95 -11.67 -5.05
CA ARG A 56 1.82 -11.30 -5.92
C ARG A 56 2.27 -10.63 -7.20
N GLY A 57 3.56 -10.47 -7.40
CA GLY A 57 4.08 -9.84 -8.61
C GLY A 57 4.16 -8.32 -8.54
N TRP A 58 3.95 -7.72 -7.39
CA TRP A 58 4.04 -6.27 -7.25
C TRP A 58 5.51 -5.86 -7.11
N THR A 59 5.84 -4.70 -7.69
CA THR A 59 7.16 -4.10 -7.50
C THR A 59 7.19 -3.41 -6.13
N THR A 60 8.20 -3.71 -5.32
CA THR A 60 8.30 -3.14 -3.99
C THR A 60 9.26 -1.98 -3.95
N ALA A 61 9.08 -1.10 -2.97
CA ALA A 61 9.97 0.03 -2.75
C ALA A 61 10.18 0.19 -1.25
N ALA A 62 11.42 0.10 -0.82
CA ALA A 62 11.78 0.21 0.59
C ALA A 62 12.00 1.67 0.96
N ILE A 63 11.53 2.06 2.13
CA ILE A 63 11.88 3.36 2.71
C ILE A 63 12.31 3.13 4.17
N GLU A 64 12.91 4.15 4.74
CA GLU A 64 13.25 4.17 6.15
C GLU A 64 12.69 5.44 6.77
N GLY A 65 11.39 5.63 6.59
CA GLY A 65 10.66 6.79 7.08
C GLY A 65 10.58 7.93 6.08
N ASP A 66 11.66 8.23 5.42
CA ASP A 66 11.75 9.35 4.48
C ASP A 66 11.37 8.88 3.08
N VAL A 67 10.43 9.56 2.44
CA VAL A 67 9.95 9.18 1.12
C VAL A 67 10.59 9.97 -0.01
N THR A 68 11.58 10.79 0.29
CA THR A 68 12.18 11.69 -0.70
C THR A 68 12.73 10.94 -1.91
N GLN A 69 13.53 9.90 -1.66
CA GLN A 69 14.12 9.16 -2.76
C GLN A 69 13.07 8.39 -3.56
N LEU A 70 12.08 7.86 -2.86
CA LEU A 70 10.97 7.19 -3.54
C LEU A 70 10.26 8.16 -4.48
N TRP A 71 10.00 9.37 -4.00
CA TRP A 71 9.34 10.38 -4.82
C TRP A 71 10.16 10.70 -6.06
N TYR A 72 11.43 11.06 -5.88
CA TYR A 72 12.26 11.48 -7.00
C TYR A 72 12.51 10.39 -8.01
N HIS A 73 12.70 9.16 -7.55
CA HIS A 73 13.17 8.11 -8.46
C HIS A 73 12.08 7.20 -8.97
N GLN A 74 10.93 7.14 -8.31
CA GLN A 74 9.94 6.13 -8.67
C GLN A 74 8.53 6.66 -8.88
N LEU A 75 8.15 7.76 -8.24
CA LEU A 75 6.76 8.22 -8.32
C LEU A 75 6.58 9.47 -9.17
N ASN A 76 7.51 10.40 -9.08
CA ASN A 76 7.34 11.73 -9.64
C ASN A 76 6.94 11.70 -11.11
N LEU A 77 7.76 11.09 -11.95
CA LEU A 77 7.50 11.09 -13.38
C LEU A 77 6.24 10.30 -13.73
N ARG A 78 6.05 9.17 -13.06
CA ARG A 78 4.87 8.35 -13.35
C ARG A 78 3.58 9.07 -12.98
N TRP A 79 3.58 9.76 -11.85
CA TRP A 79 2.39 10.46 -11.39
C TRP A 79 2.09 11.71 -12.21
N ARG A 80 3.06 12.25 -12.92
CA ARG A 80 2.79 13.33 -13.86
C ARG A 80 1.94 12.85 -15.03
N GLU A 81 2.02 11.58 -15.35
CA GLU A 81 1.26 11.01 -16.45
C GLU A 81 -0.16 10.63 -16.05
N GLY A 82 -0.46 10.72 -14.76
CA GLY A 82 -1.77 10.37 -14.27
C GLY A 82 -1.69 9.42 -13.08
N PRO A 83 -2.83 8.98 -12.59
CA PRO A 83 -2.86 8.12 -11.40
C PRO A 83 -2.11 6.83 -11.60
N ALA A 84 -1.37 6.43 -10.57
CA ALA A 84 -0.71 5.13 -10.52
C ALA A 84 -0.77 4.69 -9.07
N PRO A 85 -1.74 3.84 -8.72
CA PRO A 85 -1.99 3.47 -7.31
C PRO A 85 -0.80 2.83 -6.65
N ILE A 86 -0.63 3.11 -5.36
CA ILE A 86 0.39 2.47 -4.54
C ILE A 86 -0.25 1.97 -3.25
N ALA A 87 0.31 0.91 -2.71
CA ALA A 87 -0.12 0.35 -1.44
C ALA A 87 1.08 0.30 -0.51
N GLY A 88 0.86 0.25 0.78
CA GLY A 88 2.02 0.20 1.65
C GLY A 88 1.74 -0.10 3.09
N VAL A 89 2.83 -0.32 3.82
CA VAL A 89 2.85 -0.45 5.27
C VAL A 89 4.00 0.42 5.75
N THR A 90 3.66 1.57 6.31
CA THR A 90 4.63 2.56 6.73
C THR A 90 4.15 3.27 7.99
N GLN A 91 4.98 4.17 8.50
CA GLN A 91 4.54 5.03 9.57
C GLN A 91 3.56 6.07 9.03
N GLU A 92 2.81 6.66 9.95
CA GLU A 92 1.76 7.61 9.64
C GLU A 92 2.30 8.84 8.91
N ASN A 93 3.45 9.35 9.34
CA ASN A 93 4.02 10.55 8.74
C ASN A 93 4.48 10.29 7.30
N SER A 94 4.98 9.09 7.01
CA SER A 94 5.34 8.76 5.63
C SER A 94 4.10 8.74 4.76
N LEU A 95 3.03 8.14 5.25
CA LEU A 95 1.76 8.11 4.52
C LEU A 95 1.23 9.52 4.27
N PHE A 96 1.32 10.38 5.29
CA PHE A 96 0.83 11.75 5.15
C PHE A 96 1.52 12.45 3.97
N VAL A 97 2.84 12.34 3.89
CA VAL A 97 3.57 13.00 2.80
C VAL A 97 3.17 12.41 1.45
N LEU A 98 3.09 11.09 1.37
CA LEU A 98 2.72 10.44 0.12
C LEU A 98 1.31 10.84 -0.33
N GLU A 99 0.39 10.95 0.61
CA GLU A 99 -0.97 11.36 0.25
C GLU A 99 -1.00 12.77 -0.29
N ARG A 100 -0.25 13.67 0.34
CA ARG A 100 -0.22 15.06 -0.15
C ARG A 100 0.33 15.11 -1.58
N LEU A 101 1.36 14.34 -1.86
CA LEU A 101 1.92 14.28 -3.21
C LEU A 101 0.94 13.64 -4.20
N ALA A 102 0.16 12.68 -3.73
CA ALA A 102 -0.79 11.97 -4.59
C ALA A 102 -1.98 12.82 -5.00
N TRP A 103 -2.31 13.85 -4.24
CA TRP A 103 -3.45 14.71 -4.55
C TRP A 103 -3.34 15.30 -5.96
N ASP A 104 -2.15 15.73 -6.34
CA ASP A 104 -1.94 16.32 -7.66
C ASP A 104 -2.12 15.30 -8.78
N ALA A 105 -1.99 14.02 -8.46
CA ALA A 105 -2.20 12.96 -9.44
C ALA A 105 -3.63 12.41 -9.38
N GLY A 106 -4.52 13.06 -8.65
CA GLY A 106 -5.91 12.63 -8.59
C GLY A 106 -6.19 11.46 -7.67
N MET A 107 -5.33 11.25 -6.69
CA MET A 107 -5.46 10.09 -5.80
C MET A 107 -5.61 10.51 -4.34
N ARG A 108 -6.16 9.60 -3.56
CA ARG A 108 -6.40 9.77 -2.12
C ARG A 108 -6.11 8.47 -1.41
N VAL A 109 -5.95 8.54 -0.10
CA VAL A 109 -5.95 7.33 0.72
C VAL A 109 -7.37 6.79 0.71
N THR A 110 -7.55 5.62 0.12
CA THR A 110 -8.88 5.01 0.01
C THR A 110 -9.09 3.89 1.03
N THR A 111 -8.01 3.37 1.59
CA THR A 111 -8.07 2.33 2.62
C THR A 111 -6.93 2.58 3.58
N ARG A 112 -7.20 2.51 4.87
CA ARG A 112 -6.13 2.57 5.87
C ARG A 112 -6.55 1.82 7.12
N ALA A 113 -5.57 1.23 7.79
CA ALA A 113 -5.79 0.52 9.04
C ALA A 113 -4.52 0.59 9.88
N ALA A 114 -4.68 1.02 11.13
CA ALA A 114 -3.57 1.03 12.08
C ALA A 114 -3.23 -0.39 12.47
N LEU A 115 -1.95 -0.68 12.59
CA LEU A 115 -1.50 -1.99 13.03
C LEU A 115 -1.43 -2.01 14.55
N PRO A 116 -2.00 -3.04 15.20
CA PRO A 116 -1.92 -3.13 16.65
C PRO A 116 -0.47 -3.29 17.07
N HIS A 117 -0.09 -2.60 18.14
CA HIS A 117 1.21 -2.77 18.79
C HIS A 117 2.40 -2.29 17.96
N GLU A 118 2.18 -1.59 16.87
CA GLU A 118 3.27 -1.07 16.07
C GLU A 118 2.92 0.32 15.55
N PRO A 119 3.92 1.19 15.40
CA PRO A 119 3.66 2.53 14.89
C PRO A 119 3.55 2.52 13.36
N LEU A 120 2.76 1.63 12.84
CA LEU A 120 2.59 1.46 11.40
C LEU A 120 1.13 1.49 11.01
N VAL A 121 0.89 1.86 9.76
CA VAL A 121 -0.44 1.78 9.16
C VAL A 121 -0.31 1.07 7.82
N SER A 122 -1.32 0.30 7.47
CA SER A 122 -1.43 -0.24 6.13
C SER A 122 -2.38 0.65 5.35
N TRP A 123 -2.12 0.83 4.06
CA TRP A 123 -2.89 1.81 3.31
C TRP A 123 -2.88 1.52 1.81
N LEU A 124 -3.85 2.11 1.14
CA LEU A 124 -3.94 2.11 -0.31
C LEU A 124 -4.19 3.55 -0.76
N ILE A 125 -3.38 4.04 -1.68
CA ILE A 125 -3.58 5.32 -2.33
C ILE A 125 -3.98 5.05 -3.77
N ALA A 126 -5.13 5.53 -4.17
CA ALA A 126 -5.70 5.24 -5.47
C ALA A 126 -6.69 6.35 -5.84
N PRO A 127 -7.14 6.40 -7.09
CA PRO A 127 -8.22 7.32 -7.43
C PRO A 127 -9.43 6.98 -6.59
N PRO A 128 -10.16 7.99 -6.08
CA PRO A 128 -11.37 7.71 -5.32
C PRO A 128 -12.37 6.96 -6.19
N ALA A 129 -13.17 6.13 -5.57
CA ALA A 129 -14.19 5.39 -6.29
C ALA A 129 -15.11 6.38 -7.00
N ARG A 130 -15.41 6.10 -8.26
CA ARG A 130 -16.30 6.96 -9.02
C ARG A 130 -17.70 6.77 -8.51
N ARG A 131 -18.35 7.87 -8.18
CA ARG A 131 -19.71 7.81 -7.72
C ARG A 131 -20.64 7.69 -8.91
N ILE A 132 -21.49 6.70 -8.89
CA ILE A 132 -22.46 6.51 -9.96
C ILE A 132 -23.69 7.35 -9.67
N ARG A 133 -24.06 8.18 -10.60
CA ARG A 133 -25.23 9.02 -10.47
C ARG A 133 -26.42 8.29 -11.03
N ALA A 134 -27.41 8.20 -10.22
CA ALA A 134 -28.63 7.54 -10.68
C ALA A 134 -29.41 8.45 -11.60
#